data_c601974880d8596009e5815c05f9b5f9
#
_entry.id   c601974880d8596009e5815c05f9b5f9
#
_cell.length_a   1.000
_cell.length_b   1.000
_cell.length_c   1.000
_cell.angle_alpha   90.00
_cell.angle_beta   90.00
_cell.angle_gamma   90.00
#
_symmetry.space_group_name_H-M   'P 1'
#
loop_
_entity.id
_entity.type
_entity.pdbx_description
1 polymer ?
#
loop_
_entity_poly.entity_id
_entity_poly.type
_entity_poly.pdbx_seq_one_letter_code
_entity_poly.pdbx_strand_id
1 'polypeptide(L)'
;PYGANRRSRIDLLLTPAPEAADPRPIYVEVKNTTWTAGALALFPDTVTERGQKHLEELSALLPESRAVLLPCLSRSDVERFAPGDSADPRYGELFRTALAAGVEVLPCRYRFAREGVHWRGLASVETRGPAATPEAP
;
A
#
# COMPACT_ATOMS: atom_id res chain seq x y z
N PRO A 1 -3.40 10.99 -15.49
CA PRO A 1 -4.47 11.27 -14.54
C PRO A 1 -5.47 10.10 -14.49
N TYR A 2 -5.90 9.73 -13.30
CA TYR A 2 -6.91 8.71 -13.08
C TYR A 2 -7.87 9.15 -11.96
N GLY A 3 -8.87 8.32 -11.62
CA GLY A 3 -9.92 8.63 -10.66
C GLY A 3 -11.09 9.40 -11.28
N ALA A 4 -12.22 9.48 -10.56
CA ALA A 4 -13.50 10.00 -11.06
C ALA A 4 -13.40 11.42 -11.66
N ASN A 5 -12.53 12.25 -11.14
CA ASN A 5 -12.32 13.63 -11.60
C ASN A 5 -11.06 13.81 -12.45
N ARG A 6 -10.35 12.74 -12.80
CA ARG A 6 -9.06 12.76 -13.51
C ARG A 6 -8.01 13.71 -12.89
N ARG A 7 -8.09 13.95 -11.56
CA ARG A 7 -7.19 14.84 -10.83
C ARG A 7 -6.08 14.11 -10.10
N SER A 8 -6.21 12.80 -9.93
CA SER A 8 -5.18 11.99 -9.31
C SER A 8 -4.13 11.57 -10.33
N ARG A 9 -2.88 11.51 -9.89
CA ARG A 9 -1.77 10.96 -10.65
C ARG A 9 -1.40 9.63 -10.03
N ILE A 10 -1.37 8.60 -10.86
CA ILE A 10 -0.80 7.32 -10.49
C ILE A 10 0.72 7.41 -10.58
N ASP A 11 1.42 6.73 -9.67
CA ASP A 11 2.88 6.73 -9.68
C ASP A 11 3.44 5.94 -10.86
N LEU A 12 2.89 4.73 -11.13
CA LEU A 12 3.28 3.91 -12.26
C LEU A 12 2.04 3.36 -12.97
N LEU A 13 2.09 3.35 -14.29
CA LEU A 13 1.16 2.62 -15.15
C LEU A 13 1.96 1.65 -15.99
N LEU A 14 1.74 0.36 -15.79
CA LEU A 14 2.41 -0.71 -16.52
C LEU A 14 1.45 -1.26 -17.59
N THR A 15 1.98 -1.41 -18.80
CA THR A 15 1.29 -2.09 -19.89
C THR A 15 1.87 -3.50 -19.99
N PRO A 16 1.04 -4.54 -19.86
CA PRO A 16 1.50 -5.92 -20.05
C PRO A 16 2.10 -6.14 -21.45
N ALA A 17 3.04 -7.07 -21.54
CA ALA A 17 3.55 -7.51 -22.84
C ALA A 17 2.41 -8.15 -23.67
N PRO A 18 2.47 -8.11 -25.01
CA PRO A 18 1.41 -8.66 -25.87
C PRO A 18 1.08 -10.14 -25.61
N GLU A 19 2.07 -10.91 -25.15
CA GLU A 19 1.96 -12.34 -24.82
C GLU A 19 1.55 -12.61 -23.38
N ALA A 20 1.30 -11.57 -22.58
CA ALA A 20 0.88 -11.76 -21.18
C ALA A 20 -0.49 -12.44 -21.08
N ALA A 21 -0.62 -13.40 -20.15
CA ALA A 21 -1.87 -14.10 -19.92
C ALA A 21 -2.99 -13.17 -19.41
N ASP A 22 -2.63 -12.11 -18.70
CA ASP A 22 -3.55 -11.05 -18.26
C ASP A 22 -3.21 -9.76 -19.02
N PRO A 23 -4.05 -9.31 -19.96
CA PRO A 23 -3.79 -8.14 -20.79
C PRO A 23 -4.14 -6.82 -20.10
N ARG A 24 -4.70 -6.85 -18.88
CA ARG A 24 -5.17 -5.64 -18.20
C ARG A 24 -4.01 -4.73 -17.82
N PRO A 25 -4.14 -3.41 -18.01
CA PRO A 25 -3.14 -2.46 -17.51
C PRO A 25 -3.07 -2.51 -15.98
N ILE A 26 -1.88 -2.20 -15.43
CA ILE A 26 -1.60 -2.29 -14.00
C ILE A 26 -1.32 -0.88 -13.48
N TYR A 27 -2.18 -0.40 -12.61
CA TYR A 27 -2.02 0.89 -11.93
C TYR A 27 -1.36 0.66 -10.57
N VAL A 28 -0.23 1.32 -10.33
CA VAL A 28 0.55 1.14 -9.10
C VAL A 28 0.65 2.47 -8.36
N GLU A 29 0.19 2.48 -7.13
CA GLU A 29 0.35 3.58 -6.18
C GLU A 29 1.39 3.20 -5.13
N VAL A 30 2.45 3.98 -5.02
CA VAL A 30 3.56 3.74 -4.08
C VAL A 30 3.35 4.51 -2.79
N LYS A 31 3.60 3.87 -1.65
CA LYS A 31 3.57 4.50 -0.33
C LYS A 31 4.88 4.25 0.39
N ASN A 32 5.66 5.32 0.60
CA ASN A 32 6.84 5.22 1.45
C ASN A 32 6.42 4.94 2.89
N THR A 33 6.99 3.91 3.50
CA THR A 33 6.57 3.40 4.81
C THR A 33 7.78 3.28 5.73
N THR A 34 7.80 4.09 6.78
CA THR A 34 8.91 4.15 7.76
C THR A 34 8.44 3.90 9.20
N TRP A 35 7.15 4.08 9.48
CA TRP A 35 6.60 3.86 10.82
C TRP A 35 6.50 2.37 11.13
N THR A 36 6.88 1.98 12.35
CA THR A 36 6.91 0.57 12.74
C THR A 36 6.45 0.36 14.18
N ALA A 37 5.89 -0.83 14.43
CA ALA A 37 5.70 -1.41 15.75
C ALA A 37 6.45 -2.75 15.77
N GLY A 38 7.68 -2.77 16.31
CA GLY A 38 8.59 -3.89 16.15
C GLY A 38 8.90 -4.18 14.69
N ALA A 39 8.76 -5.44 14.26
CA ALA A 39 8.98 -5.85 12.86
C ALA A 39 7.77 -5.61 11.94
N LEU A 40 6.71 -4.96 12.42
CA LEU A 40 5.51 -4.61 11.66
C LEU A 40 5.62 -3.17 11.13
N ALA A 41 5.67 -3.01 9.83
CA ALA A 41 5.58 -1.71 9.16
C ALA A 41 4.12 -1.27 9.05
N LEU A 42 3.85 0.01 9.28
CA LEU A 42 2.52 0.59 9.35
C LEU A 42 2.40 1.80 8.41
N PHE A 43 1.29 1.90 7.70
CA PHE A 43 0.94 3.07 6.92
C PHE A 43 -0.58 3.34 6.98
N PRO A 44 -1.02 4.57 7.15
CA PRO A 44 -0.24 5.79 7.36
C PRO A 44 0.16 5.98 8.84
N ASP A 45 1.04 6.93 9.09
CA ASP A 45 1.46 7.35 10.44
C ASP A 45 0.66 8.55 11.00
N THR A 46 -0.24 9.08 10.20
CA THR A 46 -1.18 10.16 10.53
C THR A 46 -2.41 10.06 9.64
N VAL A 47 -3.48 10.81 9.95
CA VAL A 47 -4.66 10.90 9.09
C VAL A 47 -4.27 11.41 7.70
N THR A 48 -4.67 10.69 6.66
CA THR A 48 -4.36 11.00 5.26
C THR A 48 -5.57 10.90 4.34
N GLU A 49 -6.32 12.00 4.20
CA GLU A 49 -7.46 12.05 3.27
C GLU A 49 -7.05 11.70 1.84
N ARG A 50 -5.85 12.12 1.42
CA ARG A 50 -5.31 11.75 0.11
C ARG A 50 -5.07 10.25 0.00
N GLY A 51 -4.54 9.61 1.04
CA GLY A 51 -4.34 8.15 1.06
C GLY A 51 -5.66 7.39 1.01
N GLN A 52 -6.67 7.85 1.76
CA GLN A 52 -8.03 7.31 1.73
C GLN A 52 -8.61 7.37 0.31
N LYS A 53 -8.54 8.55 -0.32
CA LYS A 53 -8.99 8.76 -1.71
C LYS A 53 -8.27 7.83 -2.70
N HIS A 54 -6.96 7.63 -2.56
CA HIS A 54 -6.22 6.73 -3.45
C HIS A 54 -6.70 5.27 -3.35
N LEU A 55 -7.08 4.79 -2.15
CA LEU A 55 -7.67 3.44 -2.00
C LEU A 55 -9.02 3.32 -2.71
N GLU A 56 -9.87 4.34 -2.61
CA GLU A 56 -11.17 4.38 -3.32
C GLU A 56 -10.95 4.39 -4.84
N GLU A 57 -10.01 5.20 -5.32
CA GLU A 57 -9.69 5.30 -6.74
C GLU A 57 -9.07 4.03 -7.31
N LEU A 58 -8.19 3.35 -6.56
CA LEU A 58 -7.65 2.04 -6.95
C LEU A 58 -8.76 1.00 -7.06
N SER A 59 -9.68 0.96 -6.09
CA SER A 59 -10.83 0.05 -6.12
C SER A 59 -11.74 0.30 -7.31
N ALA A 60 -11.92 1.57 -7.71
CA ALA A 60 -12.73 1.95 -8.85
C ALA A 60 -12.16 1.56 -10.23
N LEU A 61 -10.88 1.18 -10.29
CA LEU A 61 -10.25 0.68 -11.53
C LEU A 61 -10.59 -0.80 -11.83
N LEU A 62 -11.09 -1.51 -10.84
CA LEU A 62 -11.44 -2.93 -10.97
C LEU A 62 -12.82 -3.10 -11.63
N PRO A 63 -13.04 -4.17 -12.39
CA PRO A 63 -12.12 -5.23 -12.79
C PRO A 63 -11.35 -4.95 -14.10
N GLU A 64 -11.57 -3.82 -14.77
CA GLU A 64 -11.02 -3.50 -16.11
C GLU A 64 -9.50 -3.35 -16.09
N SER A 65 -8.94 -3.03 -14.93
CA SER A 65 -7.51 -2.91 -14.71
C SER A 65 -7.09 -3.72 -13.48
N ARG A 66 -5.81 -4.00 -13.35
CA ARG A 66 -5.21 -4.39 -12.09
C ARG A 66 -4.82 -3.14 -11.31
N ALA A 67 -5.07 -3.16 -10.03
CA ALA A 67 -4.75 -2.04 -9.12
C ALA A 67 -3.85 -2.55 -8.00
N VAL A 68 -2.71 -1.89 -7.80
CA VAL A 68 -1.67 -2.28 -6.86
C VAL A 68 -1.37 -1.14 -5.91
N LEU A 69 -1.49 -1.39 -4.62
CA LEU A 69 -0.89 -0.58 -3.57
C LEU A 69 0.48 -1.19 -3.24
N LEU A 70 1.54 -0.40 -3.39
CA LEU A 70 2.91 -0.84 -3.16
C LEU A 70 3.53 -0.07 -1.99
N PRO A 71 3.42 -0.59 -0.74
CA PRO A 71 4.19 -0.06 0.37
C PRO A 71 5.69 -0.30 0.14
N CYS A 72 6.46 0.78 0.04
CA CYS A 72 7.91 0.71 -0.02
C CYS A 72 8.44 0.78 1.41
N LEU A 73 8.86 -0.36 1.97
CA LEU A 73 9.29 -0.46 3.36
C LEU A 73 10.73 0.05 3.48
N SER A 74 10.87 1.34 3.80
CA SER A 74 12.15 2.05 3.82
C SER A 74 12.95 1.79 5.12
N ARG A 75 12.86 0.57 5.64
CA ARG A 75 13.59 0.07 6.83
C ARG A 75 14.01 -1.37 6.61
N SER A 76 15.20 -1.73 7.10
CA SER A 76 15.75 -3.09 6.95
C SER A 76 15.21 -4.10 7.98
N ASP A 77 14.59 -3.61 9.06
CA ASP A 77 14.21 -4.37 10.25
C ASP A 77 12.74 -4.80 10.28
N VAL A 78 12.02 -4.67 9.13
CA VAL A 78 10.60 -5.01 9.02
C VAL A 78 10.39 -6.29 8.21
N GLU A 79 9.38 -7.06 8.60
CA GLU A 79 9.03 -8.35 7.98
C GLU A 79 7.55 -8.43 7.57
N ARG A 80 6.70 -7.59 8.16
CA ARG A 80 5.26 -7.58 7.97
C ARG A 80 4.77 -6.16 7.70
N PHE A 81 3.61 -6.05 7.10
CA PHE A 81 2.95 -4.77 6.82
C PHE A 81 1.48 -4.82 7.26
N ALA A 82 0.97 -3.74 7.82
CA ALA A 82 -0.45 -3.55 8.12
C ALA A 82 -0.88 -2.09 7.91
N PRO A 83 -2.19 -1.83 7.76
CA PRO A 83 -2.70 -0.46 7.82
C PRO A 83 -2.48 0.14 9.21
N GLY A 84 -2.21 1.44 9.27
CA GLY A 84 -2.01 2.20 10.50
C GLY A 84 -3.34 2.56 11.17
N ASP A 85 -4.13 1.57 11.59
CA ASP A 85 -5.46 1.77 12.14
C ASP A 85 -5.50 2.74 13.33
N SER A 86 -4.46 2.78 14.15
CA SER A 86 -4.36 3.69 15.30
C SER A 86 -4.16 5.15 14.90
N ALA A 87 -3.55 5.40 13.74
CA ALA A 87 -3.31 6.75 13.23
C ALA A 87 -4.44 7.24 12.32
N ASP A 88 -4.99 6.34 11.49
CA ASP A 88 -6.09 6.62 10.57
C ASP A 88 -7.04 5.42 10.47
N PRO A 89 -8.03 5.32 11.37
CA PRO A 89 -9.00 4.23 11.36
C PRO A 89 -9.78 4.13 10.04
N ARG A 90 -10.06 5.27 9.41
CA ARG A 90 -10.79 5.32 8.12
C ARG A 90 -9.94 4.73 6.99
N TYR A 91 -8.65 5.02 6.97
CA TYR A 91 -7.73 4.39 6.02
C TYR A 91 -7.74 2.88 6.19
N GLY A 92 -7.70 2.38 7.44
CA GLY A 92 -7.75 0.95 7.72
C GLY A 92 -9.03 0.27 7.22
N GLU A 93 -10.19 0.91 7.37
CA GLU A 93 -11.46 0.41 6.82
C GLU A 93 -11.41 0.33 5.28
N LEU A 94 -10.99 1.40 4.63
CA LEU A 94 -10.86 1.47 3.18
C LEU A 94 -9.82 0.48 2.64
N PHE A 95 -8.72 0.27 3.37
CA PHE A 95 -7.70 -0.73 3.04
C PHE A 95 -8.31 -2.14 3.00
N ARG A 96 -9.05 -2.52 4.03
CA ARG A 96 -9.72 -3.83 4.08
C ARG A 96 -10.76 -3.98 2.97
N THR A 97 -11.53 -2.95 2.69
CA THR A 97 -12.50 -2.93 1.59
C THR A 97 -11.81 -3.08 0.23
N ALA A 98 -10.74 -2.34 -0.01
CA ALA A 98 -9.98 -2.40 -1.25
C ALA A 98 -9.35 -3.80 -1.45
N LEU A 99 -8.76 -4.36 -0.40
CA LEU A 99 -8.19 -5.71 -0.43
C LEU A 99 -9.25 -6.77 -0.76
N ALA A 100 -10.42 -6.70 -0.14
CA ALA A 100 -11.54 -7.60 -0.41
C ALA A 100 -12.10 -7.43 -1.84
N ALA A 101 -12.03 -6.25 -2.41
CA ALA A 101 -12.45 -5.97 -3.79
C ALA A 101 -11.45 -6.49 -4.84
N GLY A 102 -10.21 -6.80 -4.45
CA GLY A 102 -9.19 -7.33 -5.36
C GLY A 102 -8.03 -6.37 -5.65
N VAL A 103 -7.89 -5.25 -4.93
CA VAL A 103 -6.66 -4.45 -4.96
C VAL A 103 -5.52 -5.29 -4.39
N GLU A 104 -4.44 -5.40 -5.16
CA GLU A 104 -3.25 -6.13 -4.75
C GLU A 104 -2.41 -5.26 -3.82
N VAL A 105 -1.94 -5.82 -2.70
CA VAL A 105 -1.04 -5.12 -1.77
C VAL A 105 0.30 -5.83 -1.76
N LEU A 106 1.34 -5.14 -2.23
CA LEU A 106 2.68 -5.69 -2.44
C LEU A 106 3.73 -4.91 -1.62
N PRO A 107 3.86 -5.20 -0.30
CA PRO A 107 4.83 -4.50 0.53
C PRO A 107 6.25 -4.94 0.20
N CYS A 108 7.04 -4.05 -0.37
CA CYS A 108 8.39 -4.33 -0.85
C CYS A 108 9.40 -4.14 0.28
N ARG A 109 10.16 -5.19 0.58
CA ARG A 109 11.24 -5.19 1.61
C ARG A 109 12.59 -4.93 0.98
N TYR A 110 13.41 -4.16 1.68
CA TYR A 110 14.78 -3.86 1.27
C TYR A 110 15.76 -3.98 2.43
N ARG A 111 17.01 -4.29 2.11
CA ARG A 111 18.14 -4.09 3.00
C ARG A 111 18.92 -2.87 2.52
N PHE A 112 19.06 -1.89 3.37
CA PHE A 112 19.84 -0.69 3.12
C PHE A 112 21.26 -0.90 3.69
N ALA A 113 22.27 -0.73 2.86
CA ALA A 113 23.67 -0.87 3.21
C ALA A 113 24.48 0.25 2.57
N ARG A 114 25.73 0.44 3.00
CA ARG A 114 26.60 1.50 2.45
C ARG A 114 26.83 1.34 0.95
N GLU A 115 26.89 0.12 0.48
CA GLU A 115 27.11 -0.25 -0.93
C GLU A 115 25.85 -0.17 -1.79
N GLY A 116 24.66 -0.03 -1.18
CA GLY A 116 23.42 0.11 -1.95
C GLY A 116 22.17 -0.42 -1.24
N VAL A 117 21.10 -0.52 -2.04
CA VAL A 117 19.79 -1.03 -1.62
C VAL A 117 19.56 -2.39 -2.27
N HIS A 118 19.25 -3.38 -1.44
CA HIS A 118 19.09 -4.76 -1.88
C HIS A 118 17.65 -5.23 -1.68
N TRP A 119 17.05 -5.77 -2.73
CA TRP A 119 15.72 -6.37 -2.72
C TRP A 119 15.67 -7.60 -1.80
N ARG A 120 14.63 -7.70 -0.95
CA ARG A 120 14.45 -8.78 0.02
C ARG A 120 13.13 -9.52 -0.12
N GLY A 121 12.40 -9.30 -1.20
CA GLY A 121 11.09 -9.90 -1.41
C GLY A 121 9.95 -9.10 -0.79
N LEU A 122 8.77 -9.69 -0.76
CA LEU A 122 7.56 -9.08 -0.19
C LEU A 122 7.45 -9.39 1.31
N ALA A 123 6.92 -8.44 2.06
CA ALA A 123 6.44 -8.68 3.42
C ALA A 123 5.07 -9.36 3.41
N SER A 124 4.73 -10.07 4.47
CA SER A 124 3.36 -10.53 4.67
C SER A 124 2.43 -9.36 5.01
N VAL A 125 1.18 -9.45 4.55
CA VAL A 125 0.15 -8.41 4.79
C VAL A 125 -0.76 -8.85 5.92
N GLU A 126 -0.86 -8.03 6.96
CA GLU A 126 -1.89 -8.13 7.99
C GLU A 126 -3.02 -7.16 7.66
N THR A 127 -4.25 -7.58 7.86
CA THR A 127 -5.44 -6.77 7.49
C THR A 127 -5.78 -5.71 8.53
N ARG A 128 -5.18 -5.79 9.72
CA ARG A 128 -5.35 -4.83 10.82
C ARG A 128 -4.01 -4.51 11.44
N GLY A 129 -3.78 -3.24 11.70
CA GLY A 129 -2.71 -2.77 12.56
C GLY A 129 -3.08 -2.88 14.05
N PRO A 130 -2.11 -2.63 14.95
CA PRO A 130 -2.38 -2.55 16.37
C PRO A 130 -3.43 -1.47 16.66
N ALA A 131 -4.31 -1.77 17.60
CA ALA A 131 -5.23 -0.76 18.14
C ALA A 131 -4.42 0.36 18.80
N ALA A 132 -5.00 1.58 18.84
CA ALA A 132 -4.45 2.65 19.66
C ALA A 132 -4.32 2.15 21.10
N THR A 133 -3.13 2.26 21.68
CA THR A 133 -2.99 2.04 23.13
C THR A 133 -3.82 3.11 23.81
N PRO A 134 -4.78 2.77 24.70
CA PRO A 134 -5.47 3.79 25.46
C PRO A 134 -4.42 4.64 26.17
N GLU A 135 -4.48 5.95 26.02
CA GLU A 135 -3.65 6.83 26.86
C GLU A 135 -3.94 6.45 28.31
N ALA A 136 -2.89 6.17 29.06
CA ALA A 136 -3.01 5.92 30.47
C ALA A 136 -3.60 7.19 31.14
N PRO A 137 -4.58 7.05 32.07
CA PRO A 137 -5.24 8.16 32.73
C PRO A 137 -4.28 9.04 33.52
#